data_a1450d23bb5d0429db068312c576c0a4
#
_entry.id   a1450d23bb5d0429db068312c576c0a4
#
_cell.length_a   1.000
_cell.length_b   1.000
_cell.length_c   1.000
_cell.angle_alpha   90.00
_cell.angle_beta   90.00
_cell.angle_gamma   90.00
#
_symmetry.space_group_name_H-M   'P 1'
#
loop_
_entity.id
_entity.type
_entity.pdbx_description
1 polymer ?
#
loop_
_entity_poly.entity_id
_entity_poly.type
_entity_poly.pdbx_seq_one_letter_code
_entity_poly.pdbx_strand_id
1 'polypeptide(L)'
;RDLHSFPTRRSSDLQRELIIGDRQTGKTSIATDTILNQKGKGVICIYVAIGQKASSVAKIVNTLEKYDAMDYSIVLSSTASEPASLQYIAPYAGTALAEYFMHQGKDVLIVYDDLSKHAVAYRAISLLLERSPGREAYPGDVFYLHSRLLERSSRLSDKLGGGSITALPIIETQAGDVSAYIPTNVISITDGQIFLESNLFFEGMRPAVNVGLSVSRVGGAAQTKAMKKACGSIRIDLAQYREMEVFTQFSSDLDDATKAQLAHGRAIMELLKQPLCHPLSLHEQVITLCLANNGIFDIVMPKEVKKYQKDILSYLDLKHPEIGKEIEKKKDLTDELIAKIIEAAKEYTDK
;
A
#
# COMPACT_ATOMS: atom_id res chain seq x y z
N ARG A 1 -1.75 1.72 8.46
CA ARG A 1 -0.64 2.25 7.64
C ARG A 1 -1.18 2.72 6.33
N ASP A 2 -0.84 3.93 5.99
CA ASP A 2 -1.28 4.61 4.78
C ASP A 2 -0.69 3.95 3.54
N LEU A 3 -1.46 3.10 2.92
CA LEU A 3 -1.18 2.62 1.57
C LEU A 3 -1.35 3.74 0.51
N HIS A 4 -1.94 4.87 0.88
CA HIS A 4 -2.32 5.95 -0.03
C HIS A 4 -1.53 7.23 0.16
N SER A 5 -0.88 7.43 1.30
CA SER A 5 0.01 8.57 1.54
C SER A 5 1.46 8.24 1.24
N PHE A 6 1.74 7.58 0.12
CA PHE A 6 3.12 7.50 -0.37
C PHE A 6 3.67 8.93 -0.47
N PRO A 7 4.87 9.13 0.01
CA PRO A 7 5.35 10.40 0.51
C PRO A 7 5.40 11.46 -0.57
N THR A 8 4.53 12.42 -0.44
CA THR A 8 4.80 13.72 -0.98
C THR A 8 5.85 14.37 -0.09
N ARG A 9 7.12 14.34 -0.51
CA ARG A 9 8.19 15.24 -0.11
C ARG A 9 9.09 15.00 1.09
N ARG A 10 9.12 13.90 1.80
CA ARG A 10 10.25 13.61 2.73
C ARG A 10 10.53 12.12 2.81
N SER A 11 10.67 11.48 1.67
CA SER A 11 10.98 10.06 1.59
C SER A 11 12.47 9.79 1.52
N SER A 12 13.28 10.46 2.34
CA SER A 12 14.63 9.96 2.58
C SER A 12 14.61 8.58 3.25
N ASP A 13 13.45 8.18 3.74
CA ASP A 13 13.36 7.12 4.72
C ASP A 13 12.60 5.88 4.22
N LEU A 14 11.68 5.97 3.26
CA LEU A 14 10.96 4.82 2.68
C LEU A 14 11.20 4.77 1.18
N GLN A 15 12.18 3.99 0.77
CA GLN A 15 12.57 3.86 -0.64
C GLN A 15 12.02 2.59 -1.28
N ARG A 16 11.73 1.54 -0.48
CA ARG A 16 11.34 0.21 -0.95
C ARG A 16 10.31 -0.38 -0.01
N GLU A 17 9.05 -0.46 -0.44
CA GLU A 17 7.98 -1.11 0.31
C GLU A 17 7.47 -2.31 -0.48
N LEU A 18 7.64 -3.51 0.07
CA LEU A 18 7.23 -4.76 -0.56
C LEU A 18 5.73 -4.97 -0.45
N ILE A 19 5.07 -5.35 -1.55
CA ILE A 19 3.70 -5.86 -1.55
C ILE A 19 3.77 -7.37 -1.75
N ILE A 20 3.38 -8.14 -0.74
CA ILE A 20 3.55 -9.59 -0.73
C ILE A 20 2.25 -10.31 -0.36
N GLY A 21 1.98 -11.43 -0.98
CA GLY A 21 0.81 -12.28 -0.70
C GLY A 21 0.52 -13.25 -1.83
N ASP A 22 -0.46 -14.12 -1.63
CA ASP A 22 -0.86 -15.13 -2.60
C ASP A 22 -1.46 -14.53 -3.88
N ARG A 23 -1.60 -15.38 -4.89
CA ARG A 23 -2.24 -14.98 -6.15
C ARG A 23 -3.65 -14.47 -5.91
N GLN A 24 -4.03 -13.42 -6.62
CA GLN A 24 -5.38 -12.79 -6.60
C GLN A 24 -5.79 -12.15 -5.26
N THR A 25 -4.88 -11.86 -4.35
CA THR A 25 -5.17 -11.15 -3.08
C THR A 25 -5.27 -9.63 -3.21
N GLY A 26 -5.07 -9.08 -4.41
CA GLY A 26 -5.20 -7.63 -4.66
C GLY A 26 -3.88 -6.85 -4.68
N LYS A 27 -2.71 -7.51 -4.78
CA LYS A 27 -1.39 -6.85 -4.84
C LYS A 27 -1.30 -5.77 -5.91
N THR A 28 -1.63 -6.14 -7.16
CA THR A 28 -1.64 -5.22 -8.31
C THR A 28 -2.63 -4.07 -8.12
N SER A 29 -3.76 -4.31 -7.46
CA SER A 29 -4.76 -3.26 -7.18
C SER A 29 -4.20 -2.18 -6.27
N ILE A 30 -3.48 -2.56 -5.20
CA ILE A 30 -2.81 -1.60 -4.31
C ILE A 30 -1.78 -0.77 -5.07
N ALA A 31 -0.96 -1.42 -5.91
CA ALA A 31 0.03 -0.72 -6.73
C ALA A 31 -0.64 0.25 -7.72
N THR A 32 -1.73 -0.16 -8.37
CA THR A 32 -2.49 0.70 -9.30
C THR A 32 -3.12 1.88 -8.56
N ASP A 33 -3.78 1.67 -7.43
CA ASP A 33 -4.37 2.73 -6.62
C ASP A 33 -3.30 3.72 -6.11
N THR A 34 -2.09 3.23 -5.81
CA THR A 34 -0.95 4.08 -5.44
C THR A 34 -0.54 4.98 -6.61
N ILE A 35 -0.52 4.46 -7.84
CA ILE A 35 -0.26 5.26 -9.05
C ILE A 35 -1.36 6.31 -9.24
N LEU A 36 -2.64 5.92 -9.18
CA LEU A 36 -3.76 6.85 -9.33
C LEU A 36 -3.71 7.99 -8.31
N ASN A 37 -3.26 7.71 -7.10
CA ASN A 37 -3.13 8.71 -6.03
C ASN A 37 -1.95 9.68 -6.24
N GLN A 38 -1.12 9.52 -7.26
CA GLN A 38 -0.05 10.48 -7.60
C GLN A 38 -0.51 11.61 -8.52
N LYS A 39 -1.77 11.58 -9.00
CA LYS A 39 -2.32 12.63 -9.87
C LYS A 39 -2.14 14.01 -9.24
N GLY A 40 -1.52 14.93 -9.99
CA GLY A 40 -1.29 16.31 -9.54
C GLY A 40 -0.15 16.51 -8.53
N LYS A 41 0.57 15.46 -8.13
CA LYS A 41 1.67 15.55 -7.14
C LYS A 41 3.06 15.73 -7.77
N GLY A 42 3.16 15.73 -9.10
CA GLY A 42 4.42 15.90 -9.82
C GLY A 42 5.33 14.66 -9.78
N VAL A 43 4.80 13.50 -9.40
CA VAL A 43 5.51 12.22 -9.34
C VAL A 43 5.35 11.50 -10.67
N ILE A 44 6.45 11.00 -11.25
CA ILE A 44 6.43 10.15 -12.43
C ILE A 44 6.26 8.71 -11.97
N CYS A 45 5.29 7.99 -12.55
CA CYS A 45 5.03 6.61 -12.21
C CYS A 45 5.54 5.67 -13.31
N ILE A 46 6.21 4.59 -12.94
CA ILE A 46 6.68 3.57 -13.87
C ILE A 46 6.12 2.22 -13.41
N TYR A 47 5.33 1.58 -14.27
CA TYR A 47 4.82 0.24 -14.02
C TYR A 47 5.55 -0.77 -14.89
N VAL A 48 6.30 -1.69 -14.27
CA VAL A 48 7.06 -2.74 -14.94
C VAL A 48 6.33 -4.07 -14.79
N ALA A 49 5.67 -4.52 -15.85
CA ALA A 49 5.01 -5.82 -15.91
C ALA A 49 6.02 -6.90 -16.34
N ILE A 50 6.25 -7.89 -15.48
CA ILE A 50 7.25 -8.94 -15.69
C ILE A 50 6.55 -10.30 -15.74
N GLY A 51 6.59 -10.97 -16.90
CA GLY A 51 5.98 -12.28 -17.08
C GLY A 51 4.46 -12.31 -16.87
N GLN A 52 3.79 -11.16 -16.99
CA GLN A 52 2.34 -11.04 -16.89
C GLN A 52 1.65 -11.45 -18.20
N LYS A 53 0.38 -11.86 -18.12
CA LYS A 53 -0.42 -12.09 -19.34
C LYS A 53 -0.68 -10.76 -20.04
N ALA A 54 -0.59 -10.72 -21.36
CA ALA A 54 -0.84 -9.51 -22.15
C ALA A 54 -2.22 -8.89 -21.85
N SER A 55 -3.26 -9.73 -21.61
CA SER A 55 -4.59 -9.26 -21.22
C SER A 55 -4.62 -8.55 -19.86
N SER A 56 -3.76 -8.97 -18.92
CA SER A 56 -3.65 -8.32 -17.61
C SER A 56 -2.98 -6.95 -17.75
N VAL A 57 -1.94 -6.86 -18.56
CA VAL A 57 -1.26 -5.59 -18.85
C VAL A 57 -2.20 -4.62 -19.55
N ALA A 58 -2.94 -5.08 -20.56
CA ALA A 58 -3.93 -4.25 -21.26
C ALA A 58 -5.01 -3.71 -20.29
N LYS A 59 -5.47 -4.53 -19.34
CA LYS A 59 -6.42 -4.09 -18.32
C LYS A 59 -5.87 -2.98 -17.42
N ILE A 60 -4.59 -3.05 -17.06
CA ILE A 60 -3.92 -2.01 -16.27
C ILE A 60 -3.82 -0.71 -17.08
N VAL A 61 -3.34 -0.80 -18.34
CA VAL A 61 -3.26 0.36 -19.23
C VAL A 61 -4.63 1.03 -19.38
N ASN A 62 -5.67 0.27 -19.70
CA ASN A 62 -7.03 0.79 -19.81
C ASN A 62 -7.52 1.45 -18.50
N THR A 63 -7.11 0.91 -17.34
CA THR A 63 -7.44 1.53 -16.04
C THR A 63 -6.71 2.85 -15.88
N LEU A 64 -5.42 2.91 -16.18
CA LEU A 64 -4.64 4.15 -16.10
C LEU A 64 -5.16 5.22 -17.07
N GLU A 65 -5.54 4.84 -18.28
CA GLU A 65 -6.16 5.73 -19.28
C GLU A 65 -7.50 6.28 -18.77
N LYS A 66 -8.36 5.40 -18.26
CA LYS A 66 -9.69 5.78 -17.75
C LYS A 66 -9.63 6.86 -16.64
N TYR A 67 -8.57 6.87 -15.86
CA TYR A 67 -8.39 7.82 -14.75
C TYR A 67 -7.38 8.94 -15.05
N ASP A 68 -7.02 9.14 -16.33
CA ASP A 68 -6.03 10.14 -16.80
C ASP A 68 -4.65 10.00 -16.13
N ALA A 69 -4.28 8.77 -15.77
CA ALA A 69 -3.01 8.49 -15.12
C ALA A 69 -1.87 8.24 -16.12
N MET A 70 -2.17 8.05 -17.41
CA MET A 70 -1.15 7.87 -18.46
C MET A 70 -0.33 9.13 -18.71
N ASP A 71 -0.84 10.32 -18.39
CA ASP A 71 -0.12 11.59 -18.55
C ASP A 71 1.17 11.68 -17.72
N TYR A 72 1.23 10.94 -16.61
CA TYR A 72 2.38 10.89 -15.71
C TYR A 72 2.92 9.47 -15.49
N SER A 73 2.47 8.49 -16.29
CA SER A 73 2.84 7.08 -16.13
C SER A 73 3.50 6.51 -17.38
N ILE A 74 4.45 5.60 -17.16
CA ILE A 74 5.11 4.79 -18.18
C ILE A 74 4.83 3.33 -17.86
N VAL A 75 4.36 2.56 -18.84
CA VAL A 75 4.17 1.12 -18.70
C VAL A 75 5.23 0.40 -19.55
N LEU A 76 6.11 -0.35 -18.90
CA LEU A 76 7.07 -1.22 -19.53
C LEU A 76 6.62 -2.66 -19.32
N SER A 77 6.45 -3.41 -20.41
CA SER A 77 5.95 -4.78 -20.32
C SER A 77 6.89 -5.77 -20.97
N SER A 78 7.17 -6.84 -20.25
CA SER A 78 7.71 -8.09 -20.80
C SER A 78 6.76 -9.22 -20.42
N THR A 79 5.96 -9.66 -21.40
CA THR A 79 4.88 -10.61 -21.18
C THR A 79 5.36 -12.04 -20.95
N ALA A 80 4.48 -12.91 -20.45
CA ALA A 80 4.79 -14.33 -20.20
C ALA A 80 5.13 -15.12 -21.47
N SER A 81 4.77 -14.61 -22.67
CA SER A 81 5.09 -15.21 -23.97
C SER A 81 6.46 -14.81 -24.50
N GLU A 82 7.10 -13.81 -23.91
CA GLU A 82 8.42 -13.35 -24.33
C GLU A 82 9.54 -14.19 -23.72
N PRO A 83 10.73 -14.19 -24.36
CA PRO A 83 11.89 -14.92 -23.87
C PRO A 83 12.29 -14.53 -22.44
N ALA A 84 12.81 -15.48 -21.67
CA ALA A 84 13.26 -15.25 -20.30
C ALA A 84 14.31 -14.12 -20.20
N SER A 85 15.13 -13.92 -21.22
CA SER A 85 16.10 -12.82 -21.29
C SER A 85 15.45 -11.44 -21.29
N LEU A 86 14.32 -11.25 -21.95
CA LEU A 86 13.59 -10.00 -21.93
C LEU A 86 12.91 -9.77 -20.57
N GLN A 87 12.32 -10.83 -19.98
CA GLN A 87 11.76 -10.76 -18.63
C GLN A 87 12.83 -10.44 -17.57
N TYR A 88 14.07 -10.95 -17.78
CA TYR A 88 15.21 -10.66 -16.92
C TYR A 88 15.65 -9.19 -17.02
N ILE A 89 15.71 -8.61 -18.23
CA ILE A 89 16.16 -7.23 -18.44
C ILE A 89 15.10 -6.19 -18.07
N ALA A 90 13.82 -6.50 -18.22
CA ALA A 90 12.72 -5.54 -18.06
C ALA A 90 12.79 -4.69 -16.78
N PRO A 91 12.97 -5.26 -15.56
CA PRO A 91 13.04 -4.43 -14.35
C PRO A 91 14.26 -3.51 -14.33
N TYR A 92 15.39 -3.93 -14.87
CA TYR A 92 16.59 -3.07 -14.98
C TYR A 92 16.38 -1.92 -15.96
N ALA A 93 15.70 -2.17 -17.09
CA ALA A 93 15.34 -1.13 -18.04
C ALA A 93 14.37 -0.11 -17.43
N GLY A 94 13.35 -0.60 -16.68
CA GLY A 94 12.43 0.27 -15.93
C GLY A 94 13.15 1.12 -14.88
N THR A 95 14.11 0.54 -14.18
CA THR A 95 14.92 1.28 -13.20
C THR A 95 15.81 2.32 -13.86
N ALA A 96 16.39 2.02 -15.03
CA ALA A 96 17.20 2.99 -15.78
C ALA A 96 16.37 4.20 -16.23
N LEU A 97 15.11 3.97 -16.64
CA LEU A 97 14.17 5.07 -16.91
C LEU A 97 13.87 5.89 -15.63
N ALA A 98 13.69 5.24 -14.48
CA ALA A 98 13.48 5.91 -13.22
C ALA A 98 14.68 6.78 -12.82
N GLU A 99 15.89 6.27 -12.97
CA GLU A 99 17.14 7.00 -12.72
C GLU A 99 17.30 8.21 -13.62
N TYR A 100 16.91 8.09 -14.89
CA TYR A 100 16.93 9.23 -15.83
C TYR A 100 16.12 10.41 -15.30
N PHE A 101 14.93 10.17 -14.77
CA PHE A 101 14.10 11.21 -14.18
C PHE A 101 14.61 11.67 -12.81
N MET A 102 15.09 10.76 -11.99
CA MET A 102 15.69 11.07 -10.68
C MET A 102 16.87 12.04 -10.83
N HIS A 103 17.74 11.83 -11.83
CA HIS A 103 18.87 12.72 -12.12
C HIS A 103 18.44 14.10 -12.65
N GLN A 104 17.19 14.25 -13.10
CA GLN A 104 16.58 15.55 -13.42
C GLN A 104 15.92 16.24 -12.21
N GLY A 105 16.12 15.70 -10.99
CA GLY A 105 15.53 16.24 -9.78
C GLY A 105 14.05 15.89 -9.59
N LYS A 106 13.52 14.89 -10.32
CA LYS A 106 12.13 14.46 -10.22
C LYS A 106 11.96 13.31 -9.23
N ASP A 107 10.78 13.21 -8.62
CA ASP A 107 10.39 12.09 -7.81
C ASP A 107 9.73 11.02 -8.68
N VAL A 108 10.14 9.76 -8.51
CA VAL A 108 9.67 8.62 -9.31
C VAL A 108 9.11 7.54 -8.40
N LEU A 109 7.95 7.01 -8.76
CA LEU A 109 7.38 5.79 -8.20
C LEU A 109 7.54 4.66 -9.22
N ILE A 110 8.23 3.57 -8.85
CA ILE A 110 8.38 2.41 -9.72
C ILE A 110 7.74 1.16 -9.09
N VAL A 111 6.91 0.48 -9.85
CA VAL A 111 6.25 -0.78 -9.48
C VAL A 111 6.87 -1.92 -10.27
N TYR A 112 7.24 -3.02 -9.61
CA TYR A 112 7.71 -4.25 -10.26
C TYR A 112 6.69 -5.37 -10.04
N ASP A 113 5.88 -5.68 -11.06
CA ASP A 113 4.82 -6.70 -11.01
C ASP A 113 5.12 -7.88 -11.95
N ASP A 114 5.74 -9.00 -11.52
CA ASP A 114 6.25 -9.26 -10.18
C ASP A 114 7.69 -9.79 -10.19
N LEU A 115 8.39 -9.61 -9.09
CA LEU A 115 9.78 -10.08 -8.96
C LEU A 115 9.88 -11.60 -8.74
N SER A 116 8.80 -12.30 -8.39
CA SER A 116 8.79 -13.78 -8.36
C SER A 116 9.03 -14.35 -9.75
N LYS A 117 8.35 -13.78 -10.77
CA LYS A 117 8.56 -14.18 -12.18
C LYS A 117 9.92 -13.76 -12.70
N HIS A 118 10.43 -12.61 -12.27
CA HIS A 118 11.79 -12.19 -12.55
C HIS A 118 12.83 -13.23 -12.07
N ALA A 119 12.67 -13.72 -10.84
CA ALA A 119 13.52 -14.79 -10.31
C ALA A 119 13.39 -16.08 -11.10
N VAL A 120 12.18 -16.48 -11.52
CA VAL A 120 11.95 -17.67 -12.36
C VAL A 120 12.63 -17.53 -13.73
N ALA A 121 12.54 -16.36 -14.36
CA ALA A 121 13.23 -16.09 -15.61
C ALA A 121 14.76 -16.21 -15.45
N TYR A 122 15.31 -15.67 -14.38
CA TYR A 122 16.74 -15.80 -14.06
C TYR A 122 17.16 -17.24 -13.78
N ARG A 123 16.34 -18.01 -13.07
CA ARG A 123 16.55 -19.44 -12.86
C ARG A 123 16.58 -20.20 -14.19
N ALA A 124 15.64 -19.93 -15.10
CA ALA A 124 15.60 -20.57 -16.41
C ALA A 124 16.86 -20.29 -17.22
N ILE A 125 17.31 -19.03 -17.27
CA ILE A 125 18.56 -18.64 -17.95
C ILE A 125 19.77 -19.35 -17.33
N SER A 126 19.85 -19.38 -16.01
CA SER A 126 20.96 -19.99 -15.27
C SER A 126 21.07 -21.50 -15.52
N LEU A 127 19.92 -22.20 -15.55
CA LEU A 127 19.87 -23.62 -15.86
C LEU A 127 20.26 -23.91 -17.31
N LEU A 128 19.84 -23.08 -18.27
CA LEU A 128 20.27 -23.19 -19.67
C LEU A 128 21.77 -22.94 -19.87
N LEU A 129 22.38 -22.14 -18.99
CA LEU A 129 23.83 -21.90 -18.95
C LEU A 129 24.58 -22.95 -18.10
N GLU A 130 23.92 -24.03 -17.73
CA GLU A 130 24.49 -25.14 -16.94
C GLU A 130 25.11 -24.69 -15.60
N ARG A 131 24.62 -23.59 -15.02
CA ARG A 131 25.06 -23.13 -13.69
C ARG A 131 24.51 -24.05 -12.60
N SER A 132 25.33 -24.37 -11.61
CA SER A 132 24.94 -25.25 -10.51
C SER A 132 23.73 -24.66 -9.76
N PRO A 133 22.62 -25.41 -9.63
CA PRO A 133 21.45 -24.98 -8.88
C PRO A 133 21.70 -25.00 -7.37
N GLY A 134 21.18 -24.00 -6.67
CA GLY A 134 21.13 -23.94 -5.22
C GLY A 134 19.75 -24.27 -4.67
N ARG A 135 19.35 -23.61 -3.58
CA ARG A 135 18.04 -23.77 -2.94
C ARG A 135 16.91 -23.49 -3.93
N GLU A 136 15.91 -24.37 -3.97
CA GLU A 136 14.75 -24.29 -4.88
C GLU A 136 15.15 -24.18 -6.37
N ALA A 137 16.30 -24.77 -6.72
CA ALA A 137 16.93 -24.71 -8.05
C ALA A 137 17.29 -23.29 -8.53
N TYR A 138 17.26 -22.28 -7.67
CA TYR A 138 17.78 -20.97 -8.00
C TYR A 138 19.32 -20.94 -7.98
N PRO A 139 19.96 -20.12 -8.82
CA PRO A 139 21.41 -19.93 -8.75
C PRO A 139 21.81 -19.26 -7.43
N GLY A 140 23.01 -19.52 -6.93
CA GLY A 140 23.48 -19.03 -5.64
C GLY A 140 23.50 -17.50 -5.49
N ASP A 141 23.51 -16.78 -6.60
CA ASP A 141 23.53 -15.30 -6.65
C ASP A 141 22.13 -14.65 -6.84
N VAL A 142 21.04 -15.41 -6.69
CA VAL A 142 19.68 -14.88 -6.86
C VAL A 142 19.36 -13.75 -5.87
N PHE A 143 19.96 -13.73 -4.68
CA PHE A 143 19.84 -12.60 -3.78
C PHE A 143 20.34 -11.32 -4.43
N TYR A 144 21.48 -11.37 -5.10
CA TYR A 144 22.08 -10.23 -5.79
C TYR A 144 21.24 -9.75 -6.97
N LEU A 145 20.46 -10.63 -7.61
CA LEU A 145 19.52 -10.27 -8.66
C LEU A 145 18.58 -9.14 -8.22
N HIS A 146 17.96 -9.27 -7.04
CA HIS A 146 17.01 -8.32 -6.52
C HIS A 146 17.67 -7.19 -5.70
N SER A 147 18.74 -7.47 -4.96
CA SER A 147 19.41 -6.43 -4.18
C SER A 147 20.00 -5.34 -5.04
N ARG A 148 20.76 -5.69 -6.10
CA ARG A 148 21.31 -4.70 -7.04
C ARG A 148 20.25 -3.91 -7.82
N LEU A 149 19.01 -4.44 -7.95
CA LEU A 149 17.88 -3.75 -8.55
C LEU A 149 17.28 -2.75 -7.56
N LEU A 150 16.92 -3.23 -6.37
CA LEU A 150 16.16 -2.46 -5.39
C LEU A 150 17.02 -1.42 -4.66
N GLU A 151 18.32 -1.66 -4.47
CA GLU A 151 19.24 -0.69 -3.88
C GLU A 151 19.48 0.57 -4.74
N ARG A 152 19.09 0.54 -6.01
CA ARG A 152 19.08 1.72 -6.89
C ARG A 152 17.98 2.71 -6.52
N SER A 153 16.94 2.26 -5.79
CA SER A 153 15.89 3.13 -5.27
C SER A 153 16.44 3.92 -4.09
N SER A 154 16.62 5.21 -4.30
CA SER A 154 17.27 6.11 -3.36
C SER A 154 16.82 7.55 -3.59
N ARG A 155 17.16 8.44 -2.67
CA ARG A 155 17.06 9.87 -2.85
C ARG A 155 18.45 10.48 -3.04
N LEU A 156 18.60 11.28 -4.06
CA LEU A 156 19.82 12.04 -4.29
C LEU A 156 19.92 13.22 -3.31
N SER A 157 21.13 13.59 -2.96
CA SER A 157 21.38 14.82 -2.18
C SER A 157 20.93 16.05 -2.98
N ASP A 158 20.63 17.15 -2.28
CA ASP A 158 20.22 18.41 -2.93
C ASP A 158 21.31 18.94 -3.89
N LYS A 159 22.58 18.63 -3.64
CA LYS A 159 23.70 18.94 -4.57
C LYS A 159 23.60 18.22 -5.92
N LEU A 160 22.93 17.08 -5.96
CA LEU A 160 22.71 16.26 -7.16
C LEU A 160 21.26 16.41 -7.70
N GLY A 161 20.52 17.44 -7.29
CA GLY A 161 19.19 17.75 -7.76
C GLY A 161 18.04 17.25 -6.88
N GLY A 162 18.33 16.46 -5.82
CA GLY A 162 17.31 16.07 -4.81
C GLY A 162 16.22 15.11 -5.28
N GLY A 163 16.31 14.57 -6.51
CA GLY A 163 15.33 13.61 -7.05
C GLY A 163 15.34 12.28 -6.29
N SER A 164 14.24 11.54 -6.37
CA SER A 164 14.09 10.27 -5.63
C SER A 164 13.42 9.18 -6.45
N ILE A 165 13.69 7.91 -6.08
CA ILE A 165 12.98 6.73 -6.57
C ILE A 165 12.40 5.99 -5.37
N THR A 166 11.09 5.76 -5.38
CA THR A 166 10.40 4.86 -4.44
C THR A 166 9.96 3.61 -5.19
N ALA A 167 10.41 2.44 -4.74
CA ALA A 167 10.09 1.16 -5.35
C ALA A 167 8.98 0.41 -4.61
N LEU A 168 8.03 -0.14 -5.37
CA LEU A 168 7.01 -1.07 -4.91
C LEU A 168 7.22 -2.42 -5.60
N PRO A 169 8.15 -3.27 -5.10
CA PRO A 169 8.25 -4.64 -5.58
C PRO A 169 7.03 -5.45 -5.15
N ILE A 170 6.54 -6.30 -6.05
CA ILE A 170 5.47 -7.26 -5.78
C ILE A 170 6.08 -8.66 -5.76
N ILE A 171 5.76 -9.43 -4.73
CA ILE A 171 6.12 -10.85 -4.60
C ILE A 171 4.86 -11.69 -4.45
N GLU A 172 4.79 -12.77 -5.21
CA GLU A 172 3.74 -13.78 -5.09
C GLU A 172 4.20 -14.89 -4.15
N THR A 173 3.42 -15.19 -3.11
CA THR A 173 3.60 -16.34 -2.24
C THR A 173 2.71 -17.49 -2.69
N GLN A 174 2.98 -18.69 -2.18
CA GLN A 174 2.14 -19.87 -2.31
C GLN A 174 1.66 -20.29 -0.93
N ALA A 175 0.35 -20.37 -0.74
CA ALA A 175 -0.28 -20.70 0.55
C ALA A 175 0.21 -19.85 1.74
N GLY A 176 0.49 -18.56 1.50
CA GLY A 176 0.95 -17.64 2.54
C GLY A 176 2.39 -17.86 3.02
N ASP A 177 3.16 -18.75 2.35
CA ASP A 177 4.53 -19.06 2.79
C ASP A 177 5.50 -17.92 2.51
N VAL A 178 5.75 -17.11 3.52
CA VAL A 178 6.76 -16.04 3.51
C VAL A 178 8.18 -16.55 3.80
N SER A 179 8.33 -17.82 4.21
CA SER A 179 9.63 -18.45 4.52
C SER A 179 10.32 -19.04 3.30
N ALA A 180 9.62 -19.09 2.15
CA ALA A 180 10.18 -19.50 0.87
C ALA A 180 11.38 -18.61 0.48
N TYR A 181 12.24 -19.12 -0.40
CA TYR A 181 13.55 -18.51 -0.67
C TYR A 181 13.46 -17.09 -1.24
N ILE A 182 12.64 -16.86 -2.26
CA ILE A 182 12.50 -15.53 -2.88
C ILE A 182 11.80 -14.53 -1.97
N PRO A 183 10.64 -14.83 -1.33
CA PRO A 183 10.02 -13.98 -0.32
C PRO A 183 11.00 -13.51 0.76
N THR A 184 11.71 -14.43 1.39
CA THR A 184 12.68 -14.13 2.46
C THR A 184 13.78 -13.18 2.00
N ASN A 185 14.32 -13.39 0.79
CA ASN A 185 15.34 -12.53 0.22
C ASN A 185 14.82 -11.11 0.03
N VAL A 186 13.64 -10.94 -0.59
CA VAL A 186 13.12 -9.60 -0.89
C VAL A 186 12.65 -8.87 0.37
N ILE A 187 12.07 -9.58 1.36
CA ILE A 187 11.76 -9.01 2.68
C ILE A 187 13.02 -8.43 3.34
N SER A 188 14.18 -9.09 3.19
CA SER A 188 15.42 -8.63 3.79
C SER A 188 16.00 -7.37 3.10
N ILE A 189 15.76 -7.20 1.80
CA ILE A 189 16.25 -6.08 0.99
C ILE A 189 15.37 -4.83 1.20
N THR A 190 14.06 -5.00 1.41
CA THR A 190 13.09 -3.90 1.48
C THR A 190 12.99 -3.26 2.86
N ASP A 191 12.49 -2.04 2.93
CA ASP A 191 12.36 -1.25 4.17
C ASP A 191 11.08 -1.60 4.96
N GLY A 192 10.24 -2.46 4.39
CA GLY A 192 9.01 -2.95 4.98
C GLY A 192 8.22 -3.80 4.01
N GLN A 193 7.16 -4.43 4.51
CA GLN A 193 6.23 -5.22 3.69
C GLN A 193 4.78 -4.96 4.06
N ILE A 194 3.94 -4.95 3.04
CA ILE A 194 2.49 -5.00 3.09
C ILE A 194 2.09 -6.44 2.78
N PHE A 195 1.65 -7.16 3.80
CA PHE A 195 1.27 -8.56 3.67
C PHE A 195 -0.23 -8.69 3.39
N LEU A 196 -0.57 -9.34 2.26
CA LEU A 196 -1.95 -9.64 1.90
C LEU A 196 -2.24 -11.11 2.16
N GLU A 197 -3.33 -11.38 2.87
CA GLU A 197 -3.74 -12.70 3.31
C GLU A 197 -4.98 -13.18 2.56
N SER A 198 -4.94 -14.42 2.06
CA SER A 198 -6.04 -15.00 1.29
C SER A 198 -7.32 -15.15 2.11
N ASN A 199 -7.21 -15.52 3.39
CA ASN A 199 -8.37 -15.68 4.27
C ASN A 199 -9.14 -14.37 4.41
N LEU A 200 -8.44 -13.26 4.68
CA LEU A 200 -9.06 -11.92 4.75
C LEU A 200 -9.73 -11.54 3.43
N PHE A 201 -9.14 -11.92 2.29
CA PHE A 201 -9.73 -11.65 0.99
C PHE A 201 -11.05 -12.38 0.78
N PHE A 202 -11.12 -13.66 1.19
CA PHE A 202 -12.34 -14.47 1.09
C PHE A 202 -13.41 -14.04 2.10
N GLU A 203 -13.02 -13.52 3.26
CA GLU A 203 -13.91 -12.89 4.24
C GLU A 203 -14.47 -11.54 3.76
N GLY A 204 -14.03 -11.06 2.61
CA GLY A 204 -14.50 -9.79 2.02
C GLY A 204 -13.75 -8.56 2.50
N MET A 205 -12.63 -8.73 3.23
CA MET A 205 -11.73 -7.63 3.56
C MET A 205 -10.91 -7.27 2.31
N ARG A 206 -11.17 -6.11 1.74
CA ARG A 206 -10.49 -5.63 0.52
C ARG A 206 -10.11 -4.15 0.67
N PRO A 207 -8.79 -3.84 0.62
CA PRO A 207 -7.65 -4.75 0.42
C PRO A 207 -7.44 -5.71 1.60
N ALA A 208 -6.95 -6.92 1.30
CA ALA A 208 -6.79 -8.01 2.26
C ALA A 208 -5.50 -7.87 3.11
N VAL A 209 -5.22 -6.66 3.59
CA VAL A 209 -3.99 -6.35 4.33
C VAL A 209 -4.05 -6.90 5.75
N ASN A 210 -3.13 -7.79 6.07
CA ASN A 210 -2.91 -8.21 7.45
C ASN A 210 -2.04 -7.17 8.18
N VAL A 211 -2.67 -6.36 9.04
CA VAL A 211 -2.01 -5.27 9.78
C VAL A 211 -0.96 -5.80 10.79
N GLY A 212 -1.16 -7.00 11.32
CA GLY A 212 -0.24 -7.64 12.26
C GLY A 212 1.08 -8.06 11.62
N LEU A 213 0.99 -8.70 10.44
CA LEU A 213 2.14 -9.20 9.68
C LEU A 213 2.81 -8.13 8.80
N SER A 214 2.12 -7.04 8.54
CA SER A 214 2.68 -5.91 7.80
C SER A 214 3.63 -5.10 8.70
N VAL A 215 4.87 -4.92 8.23
CA VAL A 215 5.94 -4.27 9.00
C VAL A 215 6.54 -3.13 8.19
N SER A 216 6.97 -2.06 8.83
CA SER A 216 7.83 -1.04 8.25
C SER A 216 9.02 -0.80 9.18
N ARG A 217 10.24 -0.87 8.64
CA ARG A 217 11.47 -0.59 9.40
C ARG A 217 11.63 0.89 9.67
N VAL A 218 11.08 1.71 8.80
CA VAL A 218 11.12 3.18 8.90
C VAL A 218 10.01 3.70 9.83
N GLY A 219 8.95 2.93 9.98
CA GLY A 219 7.85 3.22 10.90
C GLY A 219 7.13 4.53 10.58
N GLY A 220 6.90 5.34 11.60
CA GLY A 220 6.20 6.61 11.48
C GLY A 220 7.04 7.78 10.92
N ALA A 221 8.32 7.58 10.58
CA ALA A 221 9.17 8.67 10.07
C ALA A 221 8.69 9.19 8.69
N ALA A 222 8.16 8.28 7.86
CA ALA A 222 7.62 8.62 6.54
C ALA A 222 6.20 9.21 6.59
N GLN A 223 5.49 9.11 7.72
CA GLN A 223 4.13 9.63 7.87
C GLN A 223 4.13 11.14 8.16
N THR A 224 3.08 11.85 7.71
CA THR A 224 2.81 13.19 8.19
C THR A 224 2.48 13.16 9.69
N LYS A 225 2.70 14.28 10.39
CA LYS A 225 2.35 14.35 11.82
C LYS A 225 0.86 14.09 12.05
N ALA A 226 0.01 14.60 11.15
CA ALA A 226 -1.44 14.39 11.19
C ALA A 226 -1.78 12.89 11.14
N MET A 227 -1.22 12.16 10.17
CA MET A 227 -1.45 10.74 10.01
C MET A 227 -0.92 9.93 11.19
N LYS A 228 0.27 10.26 11.68
CA LYS A 228 0.86 9.59 12.84
C LYS A 228 -0.02 9.70 14.10
N LYS A 229 -0.62 10.89 14.33
CA LYS A 229 -1.58 11.07 15.42
C LYS A 229 -2.89 10.31 15.18
N ALA A 230 -3.43 10.38 13.96
CA ALA A 230 -4.67 9.72 13.61
C ALA A 230 -4.59 8.18 13.65
N CYS A 231 -3.44 7.59 13.34
CA CYS A 231 -3.25 6.13 13.36
C CYS A 231 -2.90 5.56 14.75
N GLY A 232 -2.75 6.39 15.77
CA GLY A 232 -2.06 6.05 17.03
C GLY A 232 -2.54 4.77 17.71
N SER A 233 -3.85 4.57 17.90
CA SER A 233 -4.44 3.42 18.61
C SER A 233 -4.90 2.29 17.69
N ILE A 234 -5.27 2.59 16.45
CA ILE A 234 -5.98 1.67 15.53
C ILE A 234 -5.34 0.29 15.43
N ARG A 235 -3.99 0.22 15.43
CA ARG A 235 -3.29 -1.07 15.38
C ARG A 235 -3.51 -1.92 16.63
N ILE A 236 -3.56 -1.29 17.77
CA ILE A 236 -3.79 -1.95 19.07
C ILE A 236 -5.26 -2.39 19.13
N ASP A 237 -6.19 -1.52 18.74
CA ASP A 237 -7.63 -1.78 18.74
C ASP A 237 -7.98 -2.96 17.81
N LEU A 238 -7.35 -3.03 16.63
CA LEU A 238 -7.51 -4.16 15.71
C LEU A 238 -6.90 -5.46 16.25
N ALA A 239 -5.77 -5.40 16.94
CA ALA A 239 -5.18 -6.59 17.56
C ALA A 239 -6.09 -7.13 18.67
N GLN A 240 -6.59 -6.26 19.53
CA GLN A 240 -7.54 -6.60 20.60
C GLN A 240 -8.85 -7.16 20.02
N TYR A 241 -9.39 -6.52 18.99
CA TYR A 241 -10.58 -7.01 18.29
C TYR A 241 -10.42 -8.45 17.81
N ARG A 242 -9.29 -8.76 17.15
CA ARG A 242 -9.03 -10.11 16.63
C ARG A 242 -8.92 -11.15 17.74
N GLU A 243 -8.27 -10.83 18.84
CA GLU A 243 -8.20 -11.70 20.01
C GLU A 243 -9.59 -11.98 20.56
N MET A 244 -10.41 -10.94 20.73
CA MET A 244 -11.77 -11.08 21.22
C MET A 244 -12.69 -11.82 20.25
N GLU A 245 -12.55 -11.62 18.95
CA GLU A 245 -13.35 -12.31 17.93
C GLU A 245 -13.19 -13.83 18.03
N VAL A 246 -11.99 -14.32 18.32
CA VAL A 246 -11.74 -15.75 18.56
C VAL A 246 -12.46 -16.22 19.81
N PHE A 247 -12.44 -15.44 20.90
CA PHE A 247 -13.11 -15.82 22.14
C PHE A 247 -14.65 -15.83 22.02
N THR A 248 -15.23 -14.94 21.20
CA THR A 248 -16.68 -14.88 21.00
C THR A 248 -17.25 -16.13 20.32
N GLN A 249 -16.43 -16.89 19.59
CA GLN A 249 -16.86 -18.15 19.01
C GLN A 249 -17.14 -19.23 20.06
N PHE A 250 -16.61 -19.07 21.27
CA PHE A 250 -16.71 -20.06 22.36
C PHE A 250 -17.56 -19.59 23.55
N SER A 251 -17.96 -18.32 23.60
CA SER A 251 -18.73 -17.75 24.73
C SER A 251 -20.00 -17.07 24.26
N SER A 252 -21.13 -17.44 24.84
CA SER A 252 -22.45 -16.85 24.56
C SER A 252 -22.77 -15.60 25.40
N ASP A 253 -22.15 -15.45 26.57
CA ASP A 253 -22.38 -14.33 27.48
C ASP A 253 -21.18 -13.38 27.50
N LEU A 254 -21.34 -12.24 26.83
CA LEU A 254 -20.37 -11.16 26.79
C LEU A 254 -20.84 -10.03 27.69
N ASP A 255 -19.92 -9.48 28.48
CA ASP A 255 -20.17 -8.23 29.22
C ASP A 255 -20.27 -7.02 28.26
N ASP A 256 -20.84 -5.93 28.75
CA ASP A 256 -21.10 -4.76 27.88
C ASP A 256 -19.83 -4.04 27.43
N ALA A 257 -18.75 -4.14 28.23
CA ALA A 257 -17.44 -3.60 27.82
C ALA A 257 -16.86 -4.35 26.62
N THR A 258 -16.91 -5.68 26.64
CA THR A 258 -16.49 -6.54 25.53
C THR A 258 -17.34 -6.33 24.27
N LYS A 259 -18.67 -6.15 24.44
CA LYS A 259 -19.56 -5.81 23.32
C LYS A 259 -19.19 -4.48 22.68
N ALA A 260 -18.93 -3.44 23.48
CA ALA A 260 -18.51 -2.13 22.98
C ALA A 260 -17.19 -2.21 22.21
N GLN A 261 -16.20 -2.94 22.74
CA GLN A 261 -14.90 -3.12 22.09
C GLN A 261 -15.00 -3.91 20.79
N LEU A 262 -15.89 -4.91 20.72
CA LEU A 262 -16.20 -5.63 19.47
C LEU A 262 -16.90 -4.74 18.44
N ALA A 263 -17.81 -3.87 18.87
CA ALA A 263 -18.49 -2.92 17.98
C ALA A 263 -17.47 -1.94 17.39
N HIS A 264 -16.59 -1.40 18.22
CA HIS A 264 -15.49 -0.52 17.79
C HIS A 264 -14.56 -1.20 16.78
N GLY A 265 -14.07 -2.40 17.08
CA GLY A 265 -13.20 -3.14 16.17
C GLY A 265 -13.87 -3.49 14.83
N ARG A 266 -15.17 -3.85 14.84
CA ARG A 266 -15.94 -4.08 13.62
C ARG A 266 -16.09 -2.81 12.79
N ALA A 267 -16.36 -1.68 13.40
CA ALA A 267 -16.43 -0.39 12.71
C ALA A 267 -15.10 -0.05 12.03
N ILE A 268 -13.97 -0.21 12.73
CA ILE A 268 -12.63 -0.02 12.15
C ILE A 268 -12.40 -0.98 10.99
N MET A 269 -12.73 -2.26 11.11
CA MET A 269 -12.59 -3.24 10.02
C MET A 269 -13.39 -2.83 8.78
N GLU A 270 -14.62 -2.34 8.94
CA GLU A 270 -15.41 -1.85 7.81
C GLU A 270 -14.82 -0.57 7.19
N LEU A 271 -14.29 0.35 8.01
CA LEU A 271 -13.63 1.57 7.54
C LEU A 271 -12.36 1.28 6.72
N LEU A 272 -11.64 0.20 7.01
CA LEU A 272 -10.45 -0.20 6.27
C LEU A 272 -10.74 -0.85 4.92
N LYS A 273 -11.97 -1.28 4.66
CA LYS A 273 -12.36 -1.74 3.33
C LYS A 273 -12.38 -0.56 2.35
N GLN A 274 -11.88 -0.78 1.14
CA GLN A 274 -11.77 0.26 0.13
C GLN A 274 -12.17 -0.28 -1.25
N PRO A 275 -13.02 0.44 -2.00
CA PRO A 275 -13.32 0.10 -3.38
C PRO A 275 -12.10 0.35 -4.28
N LEU A 276 -11.97 -0.42 -5.35
CA LEU A 276 -10.91 -0.28 -6.34
C LEU A 276 -10.98 1.08 -7.03
N CYS A 277 -9.83 1.66 -7.32
CA CYS A 277 -9.68 2.93 -8.04
C CYS A 277 -10.35 4.13 -7.35
N HIS A 278 -10.51 4.07 -6.03
CA HIS A 278 -11.03 5.17 -5.23
C HIS A 278 -10.14 5.44 -4.01
N PRO A 279 -8.89 5.88 -4.22
CA PRO A 279 -8.01 6.24 -3.12
C PRO A 279 -8.54 7.48 -2.40
N LEU A 280 -8.53 7.47 -1.07
CA LEU A 280 -8.87 8.62 -0.26
C LEU A 280 -7.71 9.62 -0.24
N SER A 281 -8.02 10.91 -0.20
CA SER A 281 -7.04 11.98 0.03
C SER A 281 -6.47 11.94 1.44
N LEU A 282 -5.38 12.69 1.69
CA LEU A 282 -4.76 12.73 3.02
C LEU A 282 -5.73 13.22 4.10
N HIS A 283 -6.46 14.30 3.82
CA HIS A 283 -7.39 14.86 4.80
C HIS A 283 -8.57 13.91 5.07
N GLU A 284 -9.14 13.26 4.04
CA GLU A 284 -10.21 12.27 4.22
C GLU A 284 -9.77 11.09 5.09
N GLN A 285 -8.54 10.61 4.89
CA GLN A 285 -7.98 9.53 5.69
C GLN A 285 -7.79 9.98 7.15
N VAL A 286 -7.17 11.15 7.36
CA VAL A 286 -6.92 11.69 8.72
C VAL A 286 -8.23 11.92 9.46
N ILE A 287 -9.23 12.50 8.80
CA ILE A 287 -10.56 12.73 9.39
C ILE A 287 -11.23 11.39 9.76
N THR A 288 -11.24 10.44 8.80
CA THR A 288 -11.84 9.11 9.05
C THR A 288 -11.22 8.42 10.25
N LEU A 289 -9.89 8.37 10.34
CA LEU A 289 -9.20 7.72 11.44
C LEU A 289 -9.37 8.47 12.76
N CYS A 290 -9.39 9.79 12.72
CA CYS A 290 -9.68 10.63 13.88
C CYS A 290 -11.08 10.35 14.43
N LEU A 291 -12.09 10.29 13.59
CA LEU A 291 -13.47 9.98 13.98
C LEU A 291 -13.61 8.53 14.49
N ALA A 292 -12.90 7.58 13.86
CA ALA A 292 -12.87 6.20 14.34
C ALA A 292 -12.31 6.09 15.75
N ASN A 293 -11.16 6.70 16.03
CA ASN A 293 -10.55 6.70 17.36
C ASN A 293 -11.44 7.35 18.45
N ASN A 294 -12.37 8.21 18.05
CA ASN A 294 -13.31 8.85 18.96
C ASN A 294 -14.69 8.17 18.99
N GLY A 295 -14.81 6.96 18.44
CA GLY A 295 -16.00 6.12 18.54
C GLY A 295 -17.23 6.61 17.75
N ILE A 296 -17.08 7.55 16.83
CA ILE A 296 -18.22 8.10 16.06
C ILE A 296 -18.89 7.04 15.19
N PHE A 297 -18.14 6.02 14.77
CA PHE A 297 -18.67 4.93 13.94
C PHE A 297 -19.19 3.75 14.73
N ASP A 298 -19.00 3.69 16.05
CA ASP A 298 -19.35 2.54 16.91
C ASP A 298 -20.85 2.32 17.02
N ILE A 299 -21.63 3.39 16.88
CA ILE A 299 -23.10 3.39 16.91
C ILE A 299 -23.72 3.01 15.56
N VAL A 300 -22.93 2.93 14.49
CA VAL A 300 -23.41 2.68 13.12
C VAL A 300 -23.39 1.18 12.83
N MET A 301 -24.44 0.65 12.21
CA MET A 301 -24.46 -0.74 11.81
C MET A 301 -23.33 -1.04 10.81
N PRO A 302 -22.61 -2.17 10.92
CA PRO A 302 -21.45 -2.47 10.08
C PRO A 302 -21.70 -2.30 8.59
N LYS A 303 -22.87 -2.68 8.09
CA LYS A 303 -23.25 -2.55 6.68
C LYS A 303 -23.40 -1.10 6.20
N GLU A 304 -23.59 -0.17 7.10
CA GLU A 304 -23.83 1.25 6.80
C GLU A 304 -22.59 2.12 7.05
N VAL A 305 -21.56 1.60 7.74
CA VAL A 305 -20.35 2.35 8.08
C VAL A 305 -19.72 3.02 6.87
N LYS A 306 -19.63 2.33 5.74
CA LYS A 306 -19.06 2.90 4.50
C LYS A 306 -19.88 4.02 3.90
N LYS A 307 -21.19 3.90 3.93
CA LYS A 307 -22.11 4.96 3.48
C LYS A 307 -21.98 6.16 4.41
N TYR A 308 -22.05 5.92 5.71
CA TYR A 308 -21.91 6.95 6.73
C TYR A 308 -20.55 7.68 6.64
N GLN A 309 -19.44 6.95 6.42
CA GLN A 309 -18.12 7.54 6.16
C GLN A 309 -18.15 8.51 4.98
N LYS A 310 -18.73 8.09 3.85
CA LYS A 310 -18.82 8.93 2.65
C LYS A 310 -19.68 10.17 2.88
N ASP A 311 -20.81 9.99 3.54
CA ASP A 311 -21.78 11.07 3.78
C ASP A 311 -21.19 12.11 4.75
N ILE A 312 -20.54 11.69 5.84
CA ILE A 312 -19.91 12.59 6.80
C ILE A 312 -18.70 13.34 6.19
N LEU A 313 -17.87 12.68 5.38
CA LEU A 313 -16.77 13.34 4.67
C LEU A 313 -17.32 14.39 3.70
N SER A 314 -18.34 14.05 2.92
CA SER A 314 -19.00 15.01 2.02
C SER A 314 -19.62 16.21 2.77
N TYR A 315 -20.21 15.97 3.94
CA TYR A 315 -20.74 17.02 4.79
C TYR A 315 -19.65 17.97 5.29
N LEU A 316 -18.53 17.41 5.77
CA LEU A 316 -17.38 18.18 6.25
C LEU A 316 -16.75 19.02 5.13
N ASP A 317 -16.61 18.45 3.94
CA ASP A 317 -16.07 19.20 2.79
C ASP A 317 -16.96 20.36 2.34
N LEU A 318 -18.29 20.21 2.47
CA LEU A 318 -19.26 21.23 2.08
C LEU A 318 -19.45 22.30 3.15
N LYS A 319 -19.51 21.93 4.43
CA LYS A 319 -19.83 22.85 5.53
C LYS A 319 -18.60 23.40 6.25
N HIS A 320 -17.54 22.61 6.32
CA HIS A 320 -16.31 22.91 7.05
C HIS A 320 -15.04 22.72 6.18
N PRO A 321 -15.00 23.28 4.95
CA PRO A 321 -13.87 23.08 4.01
C PRO A 321 -12.53 23.57 4.56
N GLU A 322 -12.53 24.41 5.59
CA GLU A 322 -11.33 24.89 6.28
C GLU A 322 -10.58 23.75 6.99
N ILE A 323 -11.29 22.73 7.51
CA ILE A 323 -10.69 21.58 8.20
C ILE A 323 -9.78 20.81 7.24
N GLY A 324 -10.30 20.41 6.07
CA GLY A 324 -9.54 19.69 5.05
C GLY A 324 -8.34 20.51 4.56
N LYS A 325 -8.53 21.80 4.26
CA LYS A 325 -7.47 22.69 3.84
C LYS A 325 -6.37 22.88 4.89
N GLU A 326 -6.74 22.92 6.17
CA GLU A 326 -5.79 23.05 7.26
C GLU A 326 -4.93 21.78 7.39
N ILE A 327 -5.53 20.59 7.32
CA ILE A 327 -4.81 19.29 7.34
C ILE A 327 -3.83 19.22 6.16
N GLU A 328 -4.27 19.53 4.95
CA GLU A 328 -3.42 19.47 3.75
C GLU A 328 -2.24 20.46 3.80
N LYS A 329 -2.48 21.66 4.35
CA LYS A 329 -1.46 22.72 4.43
C LYS A 329 -0.47 22.49 5.56
N LYS A 330 -0.96 22.23 6.78
CA LYS A 330 -0.12 22.09 7.97
C LYS A 330 0.48 20.69 8.12
N LYS A 331 -0.19 19.66 7.56
CA LYS A 331 0.17 18.24 7.72
C LYS A 331 0.33 17.83 9.19
N ASP A 332 -0.37 18.52 10.08
CA ASP A 332 -0.41 18.31 11.51
C ASP A 332 -1.86 18.22 12.01
N LEU A 333 -2.08 17.57 13.12
CA LEU A 333 -3.38 17.38 13.75
C LEU A 333 -3.28 17.88 15.19
N THR A 334 -3.68 19.15 15.41
CA THR A 334 -3.69 19.74 16.76
C THR A 334 -4.93 19.30 17.53
N ASP A 335 -4.89 19.37 18.85
CA ASP A 335 -6.01 18.99 19.70
C ASP A 335 -7.23 19.89 19.46
N GLU A 336 -7.00 21.18 19.12
CA GLU A 336 -8.05 22.10 18.70
C GLU A 336 -8.72 21.67 17.39
N LEU A 337 -7.92 21.15 16.43
CA LEU A 337 -8.44 20.67 15.15
C LEU A 337 -9.20 19.36 15.33
N ILE A 338 -8.75 18.48 16.22
CA ILE A 338 -9.48 17.26 16.62
C ILE A 338 -10.85 17.62 17.20
N ALA A 339 -10.89 18.59 18.13
CA ALA A 339 -12.15 19.03 18.73
C ALA A 339 -13.12 19.57 17.67
N LYS A 340 -12.64 20.39 16.72
CA LYS A 340 -13.44 20.91 15.59
C LYS A 340 -13.98 19.79 14.70
N ILE A 341 -13.15 18.79 14.38
CA ILE A 341 -13.57 17.64 13.57
C ILE A 341 -14.69 16.86 14.26
N ILE A 342 -14.55 16.61 15.57
CA ILE A 342 -15.54 15.89 16.37
C ILE A 342 -16.84 16.69 16.51
N GLU A 343 -16.77 18.00 16.76
CA GLU A 343 -17.92 18.89 16.86
C GLU A 343 -18.71 18.92 15.54
N ALA A 344 -18.01 19.14 14.43
CA ALA A 344 -18.63 19.17 13.11
C ALA A 344 -19.22 17.79 12.71
N ALA A 345 -18.61 16.69 13.16
CA ALA A 345 -19.16 15.35 12.97
C ALA A 345 -20.44 15.11 13.78
N LYS A 346 -20.50 15.61 15.03
CA LYS A 346 -21.70 15.53 15.87
C LYS A 346 -22.86 16.33 15.29
N GLU A 347 -22.61 17.51 14.71
CA GLU A 347 -23.63 18.27 14.00
C GLU A 347 -24.30 17.49 12.86
N TYR A 348 -23.55 16.57 12.22
CA TYR A 348 -24.09 15.69 11.21
C TYR A 348 -24.89 14.53 11.82
N THR A 349 -24.44 13.97 12.96
CA THR A 349 -25.08 12.82 13.62
C THR A 349 -26.40 13.19 14.27
N ASP A 350 -26.52 14.43 14.76
CA ASP A 350 -27.71 14.93 15.47
C ASP A 350 -28.85 15.38 14.51
N LYS A 351 -28.61 15.31 13.18
CA LYS A 351 -29.60 15.60 12.13
C LYS A 351 -30.28 14.35 11.63
#